data_5d11ab618cfabc9de6bff013f8ef7b2b
#
_entry.id   5d11ab618cfabc9de6bff013f8ef7b2b
#
_cell.length_a   1.000
_cell.length_b   1.000
_cell.length_c   1.000
_cell.angle_alpha   90.00
_cell.angle_beta   90.00
_cell.angle_gamma   90.00
#
_symmetry.space_group_name_H-M   'P 1'
#
loop_
_entity.id
_entity.type
_entity.pdbx_description
1 polymer ?
#
loop_
_entity_poly.entity_id
_entity_poly.type
_entity_poly.pdbx_seq_one_letter_code
_entity_poly.pdbx_strand_id
1 'polypeptide(L)' 'MIYSVPDMSCDHCKAAIEAAVAGAGGRATVDLPEKRVTVEGLDPATAQSALTAAGFTPHQLPAT' A
#
# COMPACT_ATOMS: atom_id res chain seq x y z
N MET A 1 -6.62 6.87 -2.01
CA MET A 1 -5.89 6.92 -0.72
C MET A 1 -4.42 6.68 -0.97
N ILE A 2 -3.60 7.47 -0.33
CA ILE A 2 -2.15 7.40 -0.49
C ILE A 2 -1.53 7.07 0.87
N TYR A 3 -0.62 6.09 0.86
CA TYR A 3 0.10 5.70 2.05
C TYR A 3 1.59 5.86 1.82
N SER A 4 2.29 6.33 2.84
CA SER A 4 3.74 6.33 2.85
C SER A 4 4.21 5.03 3.48
N VAL A 5 5.05 4.28 2.77
CA VAL A 5 5.54 2.99 3.24
C VAL A 5 7.07 3.02 3.19
N PRO A 6 7.71 3.61 4.21
CA PRO A 6 9.17 3.75 4.21
C PRO A 6 9.92 2.41 4.20
N ASP A 7 9.27 1.34 4.62
CA ASP A 7 9.87 0.00 4.59
C ASP A 7 9.96 -0.59 3.19
N MET A 8 9.29 0.03 2.22
CA MET A 8 9.27 -0.45 0.85
C MET A 8 10.55 -0.01 0.14
N SER A 9 11.40 -0.95 -0.20
CA SER A 9 12.70 -0.61 -0.75
C SER A 9 13.11 -1.44 -1.97
N CYS A 10 12.26 -2.36 -2.43
CA CYS A 10 12.62 -3.22 -3.56
C CYS A 10 11.38 -3.70 -4.31
N ASP A 11 11.60 -4.32 -5.47
CA ASP A 11 10.51 -4.82 -6.32
C ASP A 11 9.70 -5.91 -5.64
N HIS A 12 10.30 -6.69 -4.76
CA HIS A 12 9.58 -7.71 -4.01
C HIS A 12 8.54 -7.08 -3.09
N CYS A 13 8.90 -5.97 -2.48
CA CYS A 13 7.97 -5.21 -1.64
C CYS A 13 6.80 -4.70 -2.45
N LYS A 14 7.09 -4.16 -3.64
CA LYS A 14 6.04 -3.70 -4.55
C LYS A 14 5.07 -4.82 -4.89
N ALA A 15 5.60 -5.98 -5.29
CA ALA A 15 4.77 -7.11 -5.66
C ALA A 15 3.93 -7.61 -4.48
N ALA A 16 4.51 -7.65 -3.28
CA ALA A 16 3.79 -8.06 -2.07
C ALA A 16 2.63 -7.13 -1.76
N ILE A 17 2.86 -5.82 -1.88
CA ILE A 17 1.83 -4.82 -1.63
C ILE A 17 0.71 -4.94 -2.66
N GLU A 18 1.06 -5.05 -3.93
CA GLU A 18 0.07 -5.19 -4.99
C GLU A 18 -0.77 -6.45 -4.80
N ALA A 19 -0.14 -7.56 -4.45
CA ALA A 19 -0.84 -8.80 -4.21
C ALA A 19 -1.77 -8.71 -2.99
N ALA A 20 -1.30 -8.08 -1.92
CA ALA A 20 -2.11 -7.94 -0.70
C ALA A 20 -3.36 -7.10 -0.96
N VAL A 21 -3.22 -6.00 -1.68
CA VAL A 21 -4.34 -5.12 -1.99
C VAL A 21 -5.29 -5.79 -2.97
N ALA A 22 -4.76 -6.46 -3.97
CA ALA A 22 -5.58 -7.19 -4.93
C ALA A 22 -6.37 -8.31 -4.25
N GLY A 23 -5.73 -9.00 -3.30
CA GLY A 23 -6.39 -10.05 -2.54
C GLY A 23 -7.54 -9.54 -1.68
N ALA A 24 -7.47 -8.26 -1.28
CA ALA A 24 -8.54 -7.63 -0.52
C ALA A 24 -9.64 -7.03 -1.41
N GLY A 25 -9.49 -7.12 -2.73
CA GLY A 25 -10.48 -6.63 -3.68
C GLY A 25 -10.23 -5.23 -4.19
N GLY A 26 -9.05 -4.68 -3.97
CA GLY A 26 -8.71 -3.33 -4.41
C GLY A 26 -7.62 -3.30 -5.47
N ARG A 27 -7.10 -2.11 -5.70
CA ARG A 27 -6.00 -1.88 -6.64
C ARG A 27 -4.94 -1.02 -5.96
N ALA A 28 -3.69 -1.36 -6.14
CA ALA A 28 -2.59 -0.56 -5.63
C ALA A 28 -1.67 -0.13 -6.76
N THR A 29 -1.23 1.12 -6.69
CA THR A 29 -0.18 1.66 -7.54
C THR A 29 1.00 2.01 -6.64
N VAL A 30 2.15 1.42 -6.91
CA VAL A 30 3.32 1.59 -6.06
C VAL A 30 4.32 2.52 -6.72
N ASP A 31 4.78 3.49 -5.95
CA ASP A 31 5.82 4.44 -6.39
C ASP A 31 7.04 4.20 -5.51
N LEU A 32 7.98 3.41 -6.00
CA LEU A 32 9.18 3.05 -5.25
C LEU A 32 10.08 4.24 -4.92
N PRO A 33 10.38 5.13 -5.87
CA PRO A 33 11.23 6.28 -5.56
C PRO A 33 10.68 7.15 -4.44
N GLU A 34 9.36 7.29 -4.38
CA GLU A 34 8.70 8.09 -3.35
C GLU A 34 8.27 7.28 -2.15
N LYS A 35 8.38 5.95 -2.25
CA LYS A 35 7.93 5.02 -1.21
C LYS A 35 6.47 5.26 -0.82
N ARG A 36 5.63 5.41 -1.83
CA ARG A 36 4.21 5.66 -1.66
C ARG A 36 3.39 4.60 -2.35
N VAL A 37 2.23 4.33 -1.80
CA VAL A 37 1.28 3.41 -2.38
C VAL A 37 -0.06 4.11 -2.49
N THR A 38 -0.61 4.14 -3.70
CA THR A 38 -1.96 4.65 -3.93
C THR A 38 -2.90 3.47 -3.98
N VAL A 39 -3.90 3.46 -3.12
CA VAL A 39 -4.87 2.37 -3.01
C VAL A 39 -6.24 2.85 -3.46
N GLU A 40 -6.89 2.07 -4.31
CA GLU A 40 -8.24 2.36 -4.79
C GLU A 40 -9.12 1.13 -4.60
N GLY A 41 -10.41 1.36 -4.40
CA GLY A 41 -11.39 0.29 -4.26
C GLY A 41 -11.53 -0.29 -2.87
N LEU A 42 -10.76 0.21 -1.90
CA LEU A 42 -10.84 -0.23 -0.51
C LEU A 42 -11.05 0.98 0.39
N ASP A 43 -11.67 0.75 1.54
CA ASP A 43 -11.74 1.78 2.57
C ASP A 43 -10.39 1.87 3.30
N PRO A 44 -10.13 2.98 4.01
CA PRO A 44 -8.83 3.17 4.67
C PRO A 44 -8.46 2.06 5.66
N ALA A 45 -9.42 1.58 6.42
CA ALA A 45 -9.14 0.53 7.41
C ALA A 45 -8.73 -0.78 6.73
N THR A 46 -9.43 -1.17 5.67
CA THR A 46 -9.13 -2.39 4.93
C THR A 46 -7.79 -2.28 4.23
N ALA A 47 -7.51 -1.14 3.60
CA ALA A 47 -6.24 -0.91 2.92
C ALA A 47 -5.07 -0.99 3.90
N GLN A 48 -5.20 -0.34 5.05
CA GLN A 48 -4.16 -0.36 6.07
C GLN A 48 -3.94 -1.78 6.61
N SER A 49 -5.02 -2.52 6.84
CA SER A 49 -4.91 -3.90 7.31
C SER A 49 -4.19 -4.78 6.29
N ALA A 50 -4.49 -4.60 5.00
CA ALA A 50 -3.85 -5.38 3.96
C ALA A 50 -2.34 -5.10 3.90
N LEU A 51 -1.95 -3.84 3.99
CA LEU A 51 -0.54 -3.47 3.97
C LEU A 51 0.18 -3.97 5.23
N THR A 52 -0.45 -3.87 6.38
CA THR A 52 0.11 -4.36 7.63
C THR A 52 0.27 -5.88 7.60
N ALA A 53 -0.70 -6.58 7.06
CA ALA A 53 -0.64 -8.04 6.94
C ALA A 53 0.48 -8.48 6.00
N ALA A 54 0.86 -7.65 5.05
CA ALA A 54 1.98 -7.92 4.15
C ALA A 54 3.34 -7.66 4.79
N GLY A 55 3.36 -7.14 6.02
CA GLY A 55 4.60 -6.92 6.75
C GLY A 55 5.14 -5.50 6.65
N PHE A 56 4.31 -4.55 6.24
CA PHE A 56 4.73 -3.15 6.09
C PHE A 56 4.09 -2.26 7.14
N THR A 57 4.63 -1.05 7.27
CA THR A 57 4.11 -0.05 8.21
C THR A 57 3.56 1.12 7.40
N PRO A 58 2.29 1.07 6.99
CA PRO A 58 1.72 2.14 6.18
C PRO A 58 1.37 3.35 7.04
N HIS A 59 1.65 4.54 6.51
CA HIS A 59 1.26 5.80 7.11
C HIS A 59 0.36 6.52 6.14
N GLN A 60 -0.91 6.67 6.48
CA GLN A 60 -1.87 7.33 5.60
C GLN A 60 -1.51 8.81 5.46
N LEU A 61 -1.38 9.25 4.21
CA LEU A 61 -1.10 10.64 3.92
C LEU A 61 -2.41 11.42 3.74
N PRO A 62 -2.41 12.73 4.04
CA PRO A 62 -3.59 13.54 3.81
C PRO A 62 -4.00 13.52 2.35
N ALA A 63 -5.28 13.42 2.09
CA ALA A 63 -5.81 13.51 0.74
C ALA A 63 -5.85 14.99 0.34
N THR A 64 -5.10 15.34 -0.67
CA THR A 64 -5.11 16.71 -1.19
C THR A 64 -5.22 16.69 -2.68
#